data_212ff3b9f86c6ed80dc449aba91f2ec4
#
_entry.id   212ff3b9f86c6ed80dc449aba91f2ec4
#
_cell.length_a   1.000
_cell.length_b   1.000
_cell.length_c   1.000
_cell.angle_alpha   90.00
_cell.angle_beta   90.00
_cell.angle_gamma   90.00
#
_symmetry.space_group_name_H-M   'P 1'
#
loop_
_entity.id
_entity.type
_entity.pdbx_description
1 polymer ?
#
loop_
_entity_poly.entity_id
_entity_poly.type
_entity_poly.pdbx_seq_one_letter_code
_entity_poly.pdbx_strand_id
1 'polypeptide(L)'
;MKIKNISLMPLIASAVVLLNTSCRFEEDELFDKSASLRVQATNDELKSLLVSQSSDANNGWVIQYFVAGTDEADFEGFNLFGRFYDNGKVTLASDHRYLRNGNANKYTEATSFYKITSEEGTLLSFPIWNDVLSVFADPVDPAGAPSVLNSDGEGMNGDYNLVLHSMKKDTIVFRGQRHQAEVRFVKCDRSWQDYITAVSDLKKKISNTSLKTYYVTDGDSTRYFSNLNSGIIAYTERIDNPLDKQTATCLFTPKGFRLNHVAKLGDHSFQEFTIAEDSTCLVSEDGAVKVIPTWDSYMIGHTAIWKMEQEMFNAEQKDLFDKIATEIKKFNSSWSIESIGIGKSSGSNSVLGLVLTFYTNAAKTKTNNAGVSLTMTKADYGQMTISYTSEEKVDKNMESIVKKAPDVETYARLFANLLNGIYNMTPNDYFLPTGGKYDAINGGISFVLK
;
A
#
# COMPACT_ATOMS: atom_id res chain seq x y z
N MET A 1 -98.76 -12.27 8.68
CA MET A 1 -97.36 -12.53 9.04
C MET A 1 -96.83 -11.31 9.79
N LYS A 2 -96.66 -11.34 11.09
CA LYS A 2 -96.29 -10.14 11.90
C LYS A 2 -94.77 -10.06 11.96
N ILE A 3 -94.17 -9.00 11.34
CA ILE A 3 -92.79 -8.69 11.48
C ILE A 3 -92.53 -8.01 12.83
N LYS A 4 -91.81 -8.65 13.75
CA LYS A 4 -91.40 -8.08 15.02
C LYS A 4 -90.34 -7.01 14.77
N ASN A 5 -90.56 -5.78 15.22
CA ASN A 5 -89.59 -4.72 15.29
C ASN A 5 -88.50 -5.10 16.28
N ILE A 6 -87.32 -5.41 15.79
CA ILE A 6 -86.12 -5.56 16.61
C ILE A 6 -85.58 -4.16 16.86
N SER A 7 -85.58 -3.76 18.10
CA SER A 7 -85.09 -2.45 18.53
C SER A 7 -83.60 -2.29 18.21
N LEU A 8 -83.25 -1.32 17.36
CA LEU A 8 -81.90 -0.97 16.96
C LEU A 8 -81.07 -0.26 18.02
N MET A 9 -81.74 0.08 19.14
CA MET A 9 -81.08 0.90 20.21
C MET A 9 -79.92 0.23 20.95
N PRO A 10 -79.93 -1.05 21.28
CA PRO A 10 -78.79 -1.65 21.96
C PRO A 10 -77.54 -1.85 21.05
N LEU A 11 -77.73 -1.89 19.72
CA LEU A 11 -76.63 -2.05 18.77
C LEU A 11 -75.80 -0.73 18.63
N ILE A 12 -76.46 0.41 18.67
CA ILE A 12 -75.79 1.73 18.60
C ILE A 12 -75.06 2.02 19.91
N ALA A 13 -75.62 1.67 21.05
CA ALA A 13 -74.92 1.82 22.36
C ALA A 13 -73.63 0.96 22.44
N SER A 14 -73.67 -0.27 21.90
CA SER A 14 -72.45 -1.12 21.82
C SER A 14 -71.39 -0.58 20.87
N ALA A 15 -71.78 -0.01 19.73
CA ALA A 15 -70.84 0.59 18.77
C ALA A 15 -70.17 1.86 19.34
N VAL A 16 -70.88 2.67 20.14
CA VAL A 16 -70.29 3.89 20.74
C VAL A 16 -69.33 3.54 21.85
N VAL A 17 -69.55 2.44 22.63
CA VAL A 17 -68.61 2.01 23.66
C VAL A 17 -67.33 1.40 23.02
N LEU A 18 -67.42 0.74 21.87
CA LEU A 18 -66.26 0.22 21.15
C LEU A 18 -65.42 1.31 20.49
N LEU A 19 -65.96 2.52 20.23
CA LEU A 19 -65.22 3.63 19.64
C LEU A 19 -64.47 4.46 20.71
N ASN A 20 -64.74 4.26 22.00
CA ASN A 20 -64.00 4.93 23.08
C ASN A 20 -62.94 4.09 23.76
N THR A 21 -62.71 2.84 23.33
CA THR A 21 -61.50 2.10 23.58
C THR A 21 -60.48 2.49 22.49
N SER A 22 -60.20 3.77 22.37
CA SER A 22 -58.94 4.24 21.75
C SER A 22 -57.85 3.51 22.54
N CYS A 23 -57.19 2.56 21.87
CA CYS A 23 -55.96 1.99 22.34
C CYS A 23 -55.05 3.11 22.83
N ARG A 24 -54.96 3.32 24.13
CA ARG A 24 -53.68 3.71 24.70
C ARG A 24 -52.79 2.49 24.42
N PHE A 25 -52.08 2.49 23.29
CA PHE A 25 -50.79 1.86 23.24
C PHE A 25 -49.97 2.61 24.29
N GLU A 26 -49.89 2.09 25.51
CA GLU A 26 -48.69 2.25 26.29
C GLU A 26 -47.64 1.61 25.40
N GLU A 27 -46.97 2.42 24.56
CA GLU A 27 -45.68 2.05 24.07
C GLU A 27 -44.85 1.83 25.34
N ASP A 28 -44.61 0.58 25.70
CA ASP A 28 -43.54 0.25 26.62
C ASP A 28 -42.34 1.03 26.04
N GLU A 29 -41.96 2.14 26.69
CA GLU A 29 -40.80 2.90 26.28
C GLU A 29 -39.61 1.96 26.47
N LEU A 30 -39.28 1.24 25.39
CA LEU A 30 -38.08 0.41 25.30
C LEU A 30 -36.81 1.20 25.62
N PHE A 31 -36.93 2.53 25.74
CA PHE A 31 -35.86 3.45 26.04
C PHE A 31 -36.30 4.53 27.04
N ASP A 32 -35.48 4.80 28.03
CA ASP A 32 -35.69 5.83 29.06
C ASP A 32 -35.83 7.27 28.53
N LYS A 33 -35.50 7.49 27.24
CA LYS A 33 -35.51 8.83 26.59
C LYS A 33 -36.14 8.76 25.20
N SER A 34 -36.84 9.80 24.79
CA SER A 34 -37.39 9.93 23.44
C SER A 34 -36.27 9.88 22.38
N ALA A 35 -36.59 9.49 21.16
CA ALA A 35 -35.63 9.42 20.04
C ALA A 35 -34.89 10.74 19.83
N SER A 36 -35.60 11.88 19.89
CA SER A 36 -35.02 13.21 19.75
C SER A 36 -34.00 13.55 20.85
N LEU A 37 -34.30 13.18 22.12
CA LEU A 37 -33.37 13.39 23.23
C LEU A 37 -32.11 12.51 23.13
N ARG A 38 -32.25 11.30 22.57
CA ARG A 38 -31.10 10.42 22.34
C ARG A 38 -30.17 10.98 21.25
N VAL A 39 -30.75 11.43 20.12
CA VAL A 39 -29.97 12.07 19.05
C VAL A 39 -29.27 13.33 19.55
N GLN A 40 -29.99 14.17 20.33
CA GLN A 40 -29.38 15.38 20.91
C GLN A 40 -28.20 15.01 21.84
N ALA A 41 -28.35 14.04 22.71
CA ALA A 41 -27.26 13.57 23.58
C ALA A 41 -26.06 13.07 22.77
N THR A 42 -26.30 12.33 21.68
CA THR A 42 -25.23 11.88 20.76
C THR A 42 -24.54 13.06 20.04
N ASN A 43 -25.30 14.09 19.64
CA ASN A 43 -24.73 15.29 19.05
C ASN A 43 -23.80 16.03 20.03
N ASP A 44 -24.23 16.17 21.29
CA ASP A 44 -23.47 16.84 22.35
C ASP A 44 -22.19 16.02 22.70
N GLU A 45 -22.29 14.71 22.75
CA GLU A 45 -21.15 13.79 22.94
C GLU A 45 -20.16 13.89 21.78
N LEU A 46 -20.64 13.84 20.53
CA LEU A 46 -19.80 14.00 19.35
C LEU A 46 -19.07 15.33 19.35
N LYS A 47 -19.79 16.45 19.63
CA LYS A 47 -19.18 17.77 19.71
C LYS A 47 -18.11 17.83 20.79
N SER A 48 -18.42 17.32 21.99
CA SER A 48 -17.47 17.27 23.11
C SER A 48 -16.21 16.48 22.74
N LEU A 49 -16.38 15.33 22.09
CA LEU A 49 -15.26 14.49 21.67
C LEU A 49 -14.40 15.17 20.61
N LEU A 50 -15.01 15.74 19.56
CA LEU A 50 -14.30 16.44 18.51
C LEU A 50 -13.47 17.60 19.05
N VAL A 51 -14.04 18.41 19.95
CA VAL A 51 -13.37 19.58 20.53
C VAL A 51 -12.29 19.19 21.53
N SER A 52 -12.53 18.20 22.39
CA SER A 52 -11.57 17.77 23.41
C SER A 52 -10.26 17.25 22.83
N GLN A 53 -10.31 16.58 21.67
CA GLN A 53 -9.10 16.10 20.97
C GLN A 53 -8.39 17.21 20.19
N SER A 54 -9.02 18.37 20.04
CA SER A 54 -8.51 19.52 19.25
C SER A 54 -7.86 20.60 20.10
N SER A 55 -7.68 20.38 21.41
CA SER A 55 -6.96 21.29 22.31
C SER A 55 -5.46 21.36 21.95
N ASP A 56 -4.77 22.41 22.41
CA ASP A 56 -3.33 22.61 22.16
C ASP A 56 -2.46 21.45 22.70
N ALA A 57 -2.94 20.72 23.71
CA ALA A 57 -2.26 19.53 24.25
C ALA A 57 -2.46 18.28 23.39
N ASN A 58 -3.33 18.32 22.39
CA ASN A 58 -3.68 17.22 21.51
C ASN A 58 -3.48 17.62 20.05
N ASN A 59 -3.22 16.65 19.18
CA ASN A 59 -2.95 16.88 17.76
C ASN A 59 -4.22 16.87 16.87
N GLY A 60 -5.42 16.86 17.46
CA GLY A 60 -6.65 16.76 16.70
C GLY A 60 -6.87 15.38 16.11
N TRP A 61 -7.46 15.34 14.94
CA TRP A 61 -7.91 14.15 14.25
C TRP A 61 -7.19 13.95 12.93
N VAL A 62 -6.88 12.71 12.61
CA VAL A 62 -6.59 12.25 11.24
C VAL A 62 -7.93 11.79 10.66
N ILE A 63 -8.32 12.39 9.56
CA ILE A 63 -9.54 12.06 8.81
C ILE A 63 -9.11 11.20 7.62
N GLN A 64 -9.29 9.90 7.75
CA GLN A 64 -9.06 8.93 6.68
C GLN A 64 -10.26 9.03 5.73
N TYR A 65 -10.06 9.70 4.61
CA TYR A 65 -11.11 10.07 3.68
C TYR A 65 -10.96 9.30 2.37
N PHE A 66 -12.00 8.57 2.01
CA PHE A 66 -12.14 7.97 0.69
C PHE A 66 -13.20 8.72 -0.09
N VAL A 67 -12.94 8.97 -1.36
CA VAL A 67 -13.95 9.48 -2.28
C VAL A 67 -14.77 8.28 -2.73
N ALA A 68 -16.09 8.35 -2.66
CA ALA A 68 -16.93 7.29 -3.17
C ALA A 68 -16.77 7.26 -4.68
N GLY A 69 -16.19 6.19 -5.18
CA GLY A 69 -16.16 5.87 -6.61
C GLY A 69 -17.35 4.99 -6.99
N THR A 70 -17.50 4.77 -8.25
CA THR A 70 -18.24 3.65 -8.81
C THR A 70 -17.55 2.33 -8.46
N ASP A 71 -17.98 1.19 -8.97
CA ASP A 71 -17.35 -0.12 -8.77
C ASP A 71 -15.85 -0.16 -9.20
N GLU A 72 -15.41 0.85 -9.96
CA GLU A 72 -14.00 1.06 -10.29
C GLU A 72 -13.38 2.10 -9.35
N ALA A 73 -12.27 1.74 -8.73
CA ALA A 73 -11.52 2.63 -7.83
C ALA A 73 -10.74 3.68 -8.66
N ASP A 74 -11.28 4.91 -8.72
CA ASP A 74 -10.71 5.99 -9.53
C ASP A 74 -9.66 6.81 -8.76
N PHE A 75 -9.71 6.81 -7.42
CA PHE A 75 -8.88 7.64 -6.57
C PHE A 75 -8.26 6.88 -5.40
N GLU A 76 -7.07 7.30 -5.00
CA GLU A 76 -6.49 6.89 -3.71
C GLU A 76 -7.29 7.46 -2.54
N GLY A 77 -7.10 6.91 -1.34
CA GLY A 77 -7.59 7.51 -0.10
C GLY A 77 -6.68 8.66 0.38
N PHE A 78 -7.25 9.61 1.10
CA PHE A 78 -6.56 10.82 1.53
C PHE A 78 -6.53 10.94 3.06
N ASN A 79 -5.38 11.32 3.61
CA ASN A 79 -5.29 11.77 4.98
C ASN A 79 -5.57 13.27 5.03
N LEU A 80 -6.70 13.64 5.64
CA LEU A 80 -6.95 15.02 6.03
C LEU A 80 -6.76 15.12 7.55
N PHE A 81 -6.47 16.31 8.03
CA PHE A 81 -6.31 16.57 9.46
C PHE A 81 -7.35 17.56 9.90
N GLY A 82 -7.84 17.45 11.13
CA GLY A 82 -8.91 18.33 11.62
C GLY A 82 -8.75 18.74 13.07
N ARG A 83 -8.94 20.05 13.35
CA ARG A 83 -9.14 20.63 14.68
C ARG A 83 -10.48 21.31 14.72
N PHE A 84 -11.31 20.92 15.68
CA PHE A 84 -12.67 21.38 15.86
C PHE A 84 -12.74 22.30 17.09
N TYR A 85 -13.37 23.45 16.96
CA TYR A 85 -13.49 24.43 18.03
C TYR A 85 -14.93 24.52 18.49
N ASP A 86 -15.14 24.85 19.76
CA ASP A 86 -16.48 24.92 20.37
C ASP A 86 -17.40 25.98 19.71
N ASN A 87 -16.80 27.02 19.13
CA ASN A 87 -17.51 28.07 18.40
C ASN A 87 -17.97 27.67 16.98
N GLY A 88 -17.90 26.39 16.62
CA GLY A 88 -18.30 25.89 15.31
C GLY A 88 -17.25 26.08 14.20
N LYS A 89 -16.07 26.63 14.49
CA LYS A 89 -14.96 26.67 13.54
C LYS A 89 -14.27 25.32 13.45
N VAL A 90 -13.71 25.04 12.27
CA VAL A 90 -12.83 23.89 12.03
C VAL A 90 -11.65 24.32 11.19
N THR A 91 -10.46 23.90 11.58
CA THR A 91 -9.26 23.98 10.72
C THR A 91 -8.99 22.59 10.17
N LEU A 92 -9.01 22.47 8.84
CA LEU A 92 -8.60 21.27 8.13
C LEU A 92 -7.24 21.50 7.49
N ALA A 93 -6.45 20.43 7.36
CA ALA A 93 -5.17 20.45 6.67
C ALA A 93 -4.95 19.19 5.85
N SER A 94 -4.14 19.28 4.82
CA SER A 94 -3.63 18.16 4.02
C SER A 94 -2.50 18.62 3.11
N ASP A 95 -1.87 17.67 2.43
CA ASP A 95 -0.89 17.88 1.35
C ASP A 95 -1.30 17.19 0.03
N HIS A 96 -2.58 16.84 -0.13
CA HIS A 96 -3.02 16.07 -1.29
C HIS A 96 -2.86 16.84 -2.62
N ARG A 97 -2.72 16.08 -3.70
CA ARG A 97 -2.43 16.62 -5.05
C ARG A 97 -3.55 17.49 -5.66
N TYR A 98 -4.76 17.45 -5.11
CA TYR A 98 -5.91 18.19 -5.63
C TYR A 98 -6.12 19.57 -4.96
N LEU A 99 -5.25 19.98 -4.04
CA LEU A 99 -5.25 21.33 -3.48
C LEU A 99 -5.05 22.37 -4.57
N ARG A 100 -5.87 23.42 -4.56
CA ARG A 100 -5.90 24.47 -5.58
C ARG A 100 -4.89 25.59 -5.33
N ASN A 101 -4.87 26.58 -6.22
CA ASN A 101 -4.11 27.83 -6.08
C ASN A 101 -2.60 27.61 -5.91
N GLY A 102 -2.03 26.58 -6.58
CA GLY A 102 -0.60 26.27 -6.52
C GLY A 102 -0.17 25.52 -5.25
N ASN A 103 -1.13 24.98 -4.47
CA ASN A 103 -0.88 24.24 -3.23
C ASN A 103 -0.85 22.71 -3.43
N ALA A 104 -1.04 22.19 -4.64
CA ALA A 104 -0.96 20.76 -4.93
C ALA A 104 0.33 20.15 -4.38
N ASN A 105 0.21 19.04 -3.63
CA ASN A 105 1.32 18.36 -2.94
C ASN A 105 2.10 19.24 -1.95
N LYS A 106 1.46 20.28 -1.38
CA LYS A 106 2.04 21.13 -0.34
C LYS A 106 1.14 21.13 0.88
N TYR A 107 1.72 21.03 2.06
CA TYR A 107 0.98 21.17 3.29
C TYR A 107 0.21 22.49 3.32
N THR A 108 -1.09 22.41 3.46
CA THR A 108 -2.01 23.55 3.44
C THR A 108 -3.03 23.41 4.54
N GLU A 109 -3.29 24.49 5.28
CA GLU A 109 -4.36 24.60 6.27
C GLU A 109 -5.44 25.56 5.77
N ALA A 110 -6.71 25.19 6.00
CA ALA A 110 -7.86 26.05 5.71
C ALA A 110 -8.85 26.01 6.87
N THR A 111 -9.33 27.18 7.30
CA THR A 111 -10.31 27.33 8.38
C THR A 111 -11.67 27.66 7.80
N SER A 112 -12.70 26.92 8.22
CA SER A 112 -14.10 27.12 7.85
C SER A 112 -15.01 26.82 9.04
N PHE A 113 -16.26 26.42 8.80
CA PHE A 113 -17.22 26.10 9.84
C PHE A 113 -17.77 24.68 9.68
N TYR A 114 -18.10 24.04 10.81
CA TYR A 114 -18.84 22.79 10.86
C TYR A 114 -20.14 22.98 11.64
N LYS A 115 -21.09 22.08 11.41
CA LYS A 115 -22.34 21.97 12.17
C LYS A 115 -22.58 20.50 12.50
N ILE A 116 -23.23 20.27 13.64
CA ILE A 116 -23.79 18.95 13.98
C ILE A 116 -25.31 19.15 14.03
N THR A 117 -26.04 18.36 13.24
CA THR A 117 -27.51 18.44 13.13
C THR A 117 -28.11 17.05 13.37
N SER A 118 -29.46 17.02 13.51
CA SER A 118 -30.22 15.80 13.79
C SER A 118 -30.98 15.31 12.55
N GLU A 119 -30.45 15.55 11.36
CA GLU A 119 -31.03 15.09 10.10
C GLU A 119 -30.58 13.64 9.84
N GLU A 120 -31.54 12.71 9.73
CA GLU A 120 -31.24 11.27 9.51
C GLU A 120 -30.33 10.64 10.58
N GLY A 121 -30.42 11.13 11.83
CA GLY A 121 -29.52 10.79 12.93
C GLY A 121 -28.53 11.95 13.23
N THR A 122 -27.38 11.65 13.76
CA THR A 122 -26.32 12.63 14.00
C THR A 122 -25.52 12.88 12.72
N LEU A 123 -25.59 14.10 12.19
CA LEU A 123 -24.94 14.52 10.96
C LEU A 123 -23.88 15.58 11.25
N LEU A 124 -22.63 15.32 10.90
CA LEU A 124 -21.54 16.30 10.85
C LEU A 124 -21.47 16.90 9.44
N SER A 125 -21.70 18.22 9.33
CA SER A 125 -21.74 18.93 8.06
C SER A 125 -20.68 20.03 7.98
N PHE A 126 -20.12 20.25 6.79
CA PHE A 126 -19.20 21.34 6.46
C PHE A 126 -19.86 22.27 5.44
N PRO A 127 -20.76 23.17 5.87
CA PRO A 127 -21.64 23.94 4.97
C PRO A 127 -20.92 25.09 4.26
N ILE A 128 -19.71 25.44 4.67
CA ILE A 128 -18.90 26.51 4.10
C ILE A 128 -17.70 25.91 3.40
N TRP A 129 -17.39 26.45 2.21
CA TRP A 129 -16.23 26.04 1.43
C TRP A 129 -14.97 25.95 2.29
N ASN A 130 -14.24 24.84 2.13
CA ASN A 130 -12.94 24.61 2.73
C ASN A 130 -12.00 24.07 1.66
N ASP A 131 -10.88 24.75 1.41
CA ASP A 131 -9.95 24.43 0.33
C ASP A 131 -9.34 23.02 0.43
N VAL A 132 -9.38 22.38 1.61
CA VAL A 132 -8.88 21.04 1.84
C VAL A 132 -9.92 19.97 1.53
N LEU A 133 -11.18 20.16 1.91
CA LEU A 133 -12.24 19.16 1.81
C LEU A 133 -13.14 19.37 0.58
N SER A 134 -13.53 20.63 0.30
CA SER A 134 -14.61 20.89 -0.67
C SER A 134 -14.21 20.61 -2.10
N VAL A 135 -12.91 20.52 -2.40
CA VAL A 135 -12.39 20.16 -3.74
C VAL A 135 -12.84 18.78 -4.22
N PHE A 136 -13.13 17.86 -3.29
CA PHE A 136 -13.59 16.51 -3.66
C PHE A 136 -15.07 16.47 -4.11
N ALA A 137 -15.85 17.47 -3.73
CA ALA A 137 -17.27 17.60 -4.10
C ALA A 137 -17.51 18.70 -5.15
N ASP A 138 -16.47 19.39 -5.60
CA ASP A 138 -16.60 20.48 -6.58
C ASP A 138 -16.76 19.93 -8.00
N PRO A 139 -17.82 20.33 -8.74
CA PRO A 139 -18.00 19.94 -10.14
C PRO A 139 -16.90 20.45 -11.08
N VAL A 140 -16.12 21.45 -10.68
CA VAL A 140 -15.00 21.97 -11.49
C VAL A 140 -13.75 21.13 -11.21
N ASP A 141 -13.19 20.53 -12.25
CA ASP A 141 -11.96 19.73 -12.15
C ASP A 141 -10.84 20.47 -11.42
N PRO A 142 -10.31 19.93 -10.33
CA PRO A 142 -9.06 20.41 -9.80
C PRO A 142 -7.95 20.16 -10.84
N ALA A 143 -6.97 21.05 -10.93
CA ALA A 143 -5.83 20.85 -11.82
C ALA A 143 -5.15 19.50 -11.52
N GLY A 144 -5.11 18.62 -12.54
CA GLY A 144 -4.53 17.27 -12.42
C GLY A 144 -5.52 16.16 -12.10
N ALA A 145 -6.81 16.43 -11.94
CA ALA A 145 -7.83 15.38 -11.89
C ALA A 145 -7.93 14.69 -13.27
N PRO A 146 -8.18 13.36 -13.31
CA PRO A 146 -8.47 12.68 -14.56
C PRO A 146 -9.67 13.33 -15.27
N SER A 147 -9.56 13.59 -16.54
CA SER A 147 -10.60 14.27 -17.34
C SER A 147 -11.93 13.50 -17.48
N VAL A 148 -11.97 12.24 -17.07
CA VAL A 148 -13.16 11.38 -17.05
C VAL A 148 -14.17 11.70 -15.94
N LEU A 149 -13.81 12.54 -14.95
CA LEU A 149 -14.57 12.69 -13.72
C LEU A 149 -15.66 13.73 -13.75
N ASN A 150 -15.77 14.53 -14.80
CA ASN A 150 -16.72 15.64 -14.88
C ASN A 150 -17.77 15.50 -15.98
N SER A 151 -17.92 14.32 -16.57
CA SER A 151 -18.96 14.11 -17.59
C SER A 151 -20.38 14.26 -17.03
N ASP A 152 -20.53 14.09 -15.71
CA ASP A 152 -21.81 14.21 -14.99
C ASP A 152 -21.95 15.49 -14.14
N GLY A 153 -20.88 16.28 -14.00
CA GLY A 153 -20.84 17.48 -13.17
C GLY A 153 -20.81 17.22 -11.66
N GLU A 154 -20.44 16.00 -11.23
CA GLU A 154 -20.43 15.59 -9.81
C GLU A 154 -19.06 15.70 -9.15
N GLY A 155 -18.02 16.06 -9.91
CA GLY A 155 -16.65 16.16 -9.42
C GLY A 155 -16.07 14.79 -9.09
N MET A 156 -15.42 14.68 -7.92
CA MET A 156 -14.82 13.42 -7.45
C MET A 156 -15.78 12.59 -6.57
N ASN A 157 -17.06 12.91 -6.53
CA ASN A 157 -18.05 12.26 -5.66
C ASN A 157 -17.69 12.32 -4.16
N GLY A 158 -17.08 13.39 -3.71
CA GLY A 158 -16.79 13.63 -2.31
C GLY A 158 -18.00 14.07 -1.50
N ASP A 159 -18.07 13.66 -0.25
CA ASP A 159 -19.10 14.07 0.71
C ASP A 159 -18.56 15.09 1.71
N TYR A 160 -19.34 16.14 1.95
CA TYR A 160 -19.11 17.12 3.03
C TYR A 160 -20.18 17.04 4.11
N ASN A 161 -21.15 16.15 3.98
CA ASN A 161 -22.15 15.77 4.98
C ASN A 161 -21.89 14.32 5.39
N LEU A 162 -21.60 14.11 6.66
CA LEU A 162 -21.14 12.84 7.19
C LEU A 162 -22.09 12.37 8.28
N VAL A 163 -22.81 11.26 8.02
CA VAL A 163 -23.72 10.61 8.98
C VAL A 163 -22.91 9.78 9.94
N LEU A 164 -23.08 9.97 11.25
CA LEU A 164 -22.41 9.21 12.28
C LEU A 164 -22.84 7.74 12.22
N HIS A 165 -21.87 6.83 12.07
CA HIS A 165 -22.11 5.39 12.09
C HIS A 165 -21.71 4.77 13.44
N SER A 166 -20.54 5.12 13.97
CA SER A 166 -20.10 4.68 15.29
C SER A 166 -19.12 5.67 15.92
N MET A 167 -19.06 5.71 17.24
CA MET A 167 -18.20 6.62 17.98
C MET A 167 -17.54 5.89 19.15
N LYS A 168 -16.22 6.02 19.24
CA LYS A 168 -15.36 5.59 20.35
C LYS A 168 -14.40 6.73 20.68
N LYS A 169 -13.79 6.68 21.85
CA LYS A 169 -12.87 7.74 22.32
C LYS A 169 -11.78 8.13 21.33
N ASP A 170 -11.20 7.16 20.62
CA ASP A 170 -10.05 7.38 19.74
C ASP A 170 -10.39 7.18 18.26
N THR A 171 -11.64 6.84 17.94
CA THR A 171 -12.06 6.54 16.56
C THR A 171 -13.55 6.87 16.39
N ILE A 172 -13.86 7.64 15.36
CA ILE A 172 -15.24 7.93 14.96
C ILE A 172 -15.39 7.50 13.50
N VAL A 173 -16.44 6.76 13.20
CA VAL A 173 -16.74 6.31 11.83
C VAL A 173 -17.99 7.02 11.34
N PHE A 174 -17.88 7.65 10.19
CA PHE A 174 -18.98 8.30 9.49
C PHE A 174 -19.20 7.63 8.14
N ARG A 175 -20.36 7.86 7.57
CA ARG A 175 -20.66 7.59 6.16
C ARG A 175 -21.08 8.86 5.46
N GLY A 176 -20.59 9.07 4.27
CA GLY A 176 -21.03 10.16 3.41
C GLY A 176 -22.53 10.07 3.16
N GLN A 177 -23.25 11.19 3.27
CA GLN A 177 -24.70 11.21 3.12
C GLN A 177 -25.13 10.86 1.69
N ARG A 178 -24.40 11.35 0.68
CA ARG A 178 -24.76 11.19 -0.73
C ARG A 178 -24.12 9.95 -1.35
N HIS A 179 -22.82 9.80 -1.18
CA HIS A 179 -22.04 8.77 -1.88
C HIS A 179 -21.69 7.58 -0.99
N GLN A 180 -22.08 7.58 0.29
CA GLN A 180 -21.93 6.47 1.25
C GLN A 180 -20.48 6.03 1.52
N ALA A 181 -19.48 6.84 1.13
CA ALA A 181 -18.09 6.57 1.43
C ALA A 181 -17.84 6.52 2.95
N GLU A 182 -17.06 5.54 3.40
CA GLU A 182 -16.65 5.49 4.80
C GLU A 182 -15.56 6.54 5.06
N VAL A 183 -15.80 7.38 6.06
CA VAL A 183 -14.86 8.38 6.55
C VAL A 183 -14.55 8.08 8.00
N ARG A 184 -13.28 7.81 8.31
CA ARG A 184 -12.86 7.44 9.66
C ARG A 184 -12.00 8.55 10.27
N PHE A 185 -12.42 9.07 11.41
CA PHE A 185 -11.62 9.98 12.23
C PHE A 185 -10.84 9.15 13.24
N VAL A 186 -9.54 9.30 13.26
CA VAL A 186 -8.66 8.64 14.22
C VAL A 186 -7.90 9.73 14.98
N LYS A 187 -7.77 9.57 16.29
CA LYS A 187 -6.98 10.49 17.11
C LYS A 187 -5.55 10.58 16.58
N CYS A 188 -5.09 11.80 16.33
CA CYS A 188 -3.73 12.02 15.85
C CYS A 188 -2.71 11.91 17.01
N ASP A 189 -1.73 11.06 16.88
CA ASP A 189 -0.73 10.73 17.91
C ASP A 189 0.53 11.60 17.84
N ARG A 190 0.64 12.46 16.83
CA ARG A 190 1.82 13.30 16.54
C ARG A 190 1.43 14.60 15.82
N SER A 191 2.40 15.48 15.54
CA SER A 191 2.12 16.64 14.71
C SER A 191 1.68 16.23 13.30
N TRP A 192 0.89 17.06 12.62
CA TRP A 192 0.37 16.76 11.28
C TRP A 192 1.50 16.58 10.25
N GLN A 193 2.53 17.45 10.33
CA GLN A 193 3.71 17.33 9.45
C GLN A 193 4.50 16.04 9.71
N ASP A 194 4.68 15.64 10.98
CA ASP A 194 5.34 14.38 11.31
C ASP A 194 4.52 13.17 10.83
N TYR A 195 3.19 13.26 10.87
CA TYR A 195 2.32 12.23 10.34
C TYR A 195 2.49 12.09 8.82
N ILE A 196 2.45 13.21 8.09
CA ILE A 196 2.66 13.25 6.63
C ILE A 196 4.03 12.68 6.26
N THR A 197 5.08 13.10 6.98
CA THR A 197 6.44 12.60 6.77
C THR A 197 6.51 11.09 6.99
N ALA A 198 5.94 10.58 8.09
CA ALA A 198 5.94 9.15 8.41
C ALA A 198 5.15 8.34 7.36
N VAL A 199 4.02 8.85 6.85
CA VAL A 199 3.27 8.23 5.75
C VAL A 199 4.10 8.19 4.47
N SER A 200 4.76 9.31 4.11
CA SER A 200 5.61 9.38 2.92
C SER A 200 6.78 8.39 2.99
N ASP A 201 7.43 8.31 4.14
CA ASP A 201 8.58 7.41 4.34
C ASP A 201 8.15 5.94 4.31
N LEU A 202 7.03 5.61 4.96
CA LEU A 202 6.48 4.27 4.89
C LEU A 202 6.05 3.91 3.46
N LYS A 203 5.33 4.81 2.78
CA LYS A 203 4.92 4.61 1.38
C LYS A 203 6.12 4.31 0.49
N LYS A 204 7.21 5.09 0.61
CA LYS A 204 8.46 4.84 -0.12
C LYS A 204 9.03 3.47 0.19
N LYS A 205 9.00 3.04 1.44
CA LYS A 205 9.51 1.74 1.89
C LYS A 205 8.69 0.59 1.29
N ILE A 206 7.36 0.58 1.49
CA ILE A 206 6.52 -0.58 1.19
C ILE A 206 5.95 -0.60 -0.23
N SER A 207 6.03 0.48 -0.99
CA SER A 207 5.49 0.58 -2.35
C SER A 207 6.55 0.92 -3.39
N ASN A 208 7.73 0.34 -3.23
CA ASN A 208 8.82 0.53 -4.17
C ASN A 208 8.43 0.13 -5.60
N THR A 209 8.72 0.99 -6.56
CA THR A 209 8.42 0.76 -7.98
C THR A 209 9.15 -0.43 -8.59
N SER A 210 10.23 -0.91 -7.96
CA SER A 210 10.97 -2.10 -8.38
C SER A 210 10.25 -3.40 -7.99
N LEU A 211 9.51 -3.39 -6.86
CA LEU A 211 8.66 -4.49 -6.40
C LEU A 211 7.22 -4.19 -6.79
N LYS A 212 6.81 -4.61 -7.98
CA LYS A 212 5.51 -4.24 -8.56
C LYS A 212 4.33 -5.06 -8.02
N THR A 213 4.61 -6.19 -7.39
CA THR A 213 3.60 -7.16 -6.95
C THR A 213 3.89 -7.66 -5.54
N TYR A 214 2.83 -8.12 -4.90
CA TYR A 214 2.84 -8.65 -3.53
C TYR A 214 1.96 -9.89 -3.48
N TYR A 215 2.40 -10.92 -2.76
CA TYR A 215 1.53 -12.03 -2.36
C TYR A 215 0.63 -11.58 -1.22
N VAL A 216 -0.65 -11.92 -1.30
CA VAL A 216 -1.61 -11.75 -0.20
C VAL A 216 -2.05 -13.15 0.18
N THR A 217 -1.71 -13.62 1.35
CA THR A 217 -1.94 -15.03 1.75
C THR A 217 -2.34 -15.15 3.22
N ASP A 218 -3.19 -16.12 3.49
CA ASP A 218 -3.53 -16.63 4.83
C ASP A 218 -2.79 -17.95 5.15
N GLY A 219 -1.94 -18.41 4.22
CA GLY A 219 -1.21 -19.68 4.28
C GLY A 219 -1.81 -20.73 3.36
N ASP A 220 -3.14 -20.79 3.24
CA ASP A 220 -3.86 -21.77 2.40
C ASP A 220 -4.23 -21.19 1.04
N SER A 221 -4.67 -19.94 1.03
CA SER A 221 -5.07 -19.20 -0.17
C SER A 221 -4.07 -18.09 -0.50
N THR A 222 -3.88 -17.81 -1.77
CA THR A 222 -3.00 -16.73 -2.22
C THR A 222 -3.65 -15.91 -3.34
N ARG A 223 -3.56 -14.60 -3.20
CA ARG A 223 -3.90 -13.57 -4.20
C ARG A 223 -2.67 -12.71 -4.46
N TYR A 224 -2.79 -11.80 -5.40
CA TYR A 224 -1.69 -10.90 -5.76
C TYR A 224 -2.17 -9.45 -5.74
N PHE A 225 -1.45 -8.59 -5.04
CA PHE A 225 -1.61 -7.14 -5.14
C PHE A 225 -0.61 -6.58 -6.14
N SER A 226 -1.06 -5.61 -6.92
CA SER A 226 -0.20 -4.78 -7.75
C SER A 226 -0.60 -3.32 -7.64
N ASN A 227 0.28 -2.42 -8.10
CA ASN A 227 0.06 -0.97 -8.11
C ASN A 227 -0.13 -0.32 -6.73
N LEU A 228 0.37 -0.92 -5.67
CA LEU A 228 0.26 -0.37 -4.31
C LEU A 228 0.73 1.10 -4.24
N ASN A 229 1.77 1.46 -4.99
CA ASN A 229 2.33 2.82 -5.04
C ASN A 229 1.34 3.88 -5.56
N SER A 230 0.36 3.53 -6.36
CA SER A 230 -0.64 4.47 -6.89
C SER A 230 -1.76 4.76 -5.90
N GLY A 231 -1.91 3.98 -4.84
CA GLY A 231 -3.06 4.04 -3.93
C GLY A 231 -4.32 3.38 -4.50
N ILE A 232 -4.25 2.83 -5.72
CA ILE A 232 -5.29 2.04 -6.37
C ILE A 232 -4.71 0.65 -6.60
N ILE A 233 -5.06 -0.27 -5.72
CA ILE A 233 -4.57 -1.64 -5.75
C ILE A 233 -5.39 -2.44 -6.76
N ALA A 234 -4.70 -3.13 -7.66
CA ALA A 234 -5.29 -4.21 -8.42
C ALA A 234 -4.94 -5.54 -7.73
N TYR A 235 -5.92 -6.39 -7.48
CA TYR A 235 -5.70 -7.72 -6.95
C TYR A 235 -6.34 -8.79 -7.83
N THR A 236 -5.65 -9.92 -7.95
CA THR A 236 -6.00 -11.01 -8.87
C THR A 236 -5.75 -12.35 -8.20
N GLU A 237 -6.45 -13.39 -8.65
CA GLU A 237 -6.15 -14.78 -8.24
C GLU A 237 -4.80 -15.25 -8.80
N ARG A 238 -4.42 -14.75 -9.97
CA ARG A 238 -3.19 -15.11 -10.66
C ARG A 238 -2.47 -13.87 -11.14
N ILE A 239 -1.17 -13.87 -10.99
CA ILE A 239 -0.28 -12.74 -11.34
C ILE A 239 -0.32 -12.42 -12.85
N ASP A 240 -0.59 -13.40 -13.67
CA ASP A 240 -0.54 -13.38 -15.14
C ASP A 240 -1.94 -13.34 -15.80
N ASN A 241 -3.02 -13.34 -15.00
CA ASN A 241 -4.38 -13.32 -15.52
C ASN A 241 -5.10 -11.99 -15.22
N PRO A 242 -5.15 -11.04 -16.17
CA PRO A 242 -5.82 -9.76 -15.98
C PRO A 242 -7.35 -9.82 -15.98
N LEU A 243 -7.97 -10.96 -16.35
CA LEU A 243 -9.42 -11.09 -16.47
C LEU A 243 -10.15 -11.10 -15.13
N ASP A 244 -9.45 -11.48 -14.05
CA ASP A 244 -10.01 -11.51 -12.68
C ASP A 244 -9.60 -10.27 -11.86
N LYS A 245 -9.16 -9.22 -12.54
CA LYS A 245 -8.68 -8.02 -11.89
C LYS A 245 -9.82 -7.31 -11.15
N GLN A 246 -9.69 -7.25 -9.85
CA GLN A 246 -10.50 -6.39 -8.99
C GLN A 246 -9.66 -5.19 -8.55
N THR A 247 -10.31 -4.09 -8.28
CA THR A 247 -9.63 -2.88 -7.79
C THR A 247 -10.14 -2.49 -6.42
N ALA A 248 -9.24 -1.98 -5.58
CA ALA A 248 -9.56 -1.36 -4.31
C ALA A 248 -8.72 -0.11 -4.14
N THR A 249 -9.32 0.90 -3.54
CA THR A 249 -8.59 2.10 -3.14
C THR A 249 -7.88 1.84 -1.81
N CYS A 250 -6.66 2.31 -1.65
CA CYS A 250 -5.98 2.28 -0.37
C CYS A 250 -5.52 3.68 0.07
N LEU A 251 -5.40 3.81 1.39
CA LEU A 251 -4.89 4.97 2.07
C LEU A 251 -3.69 4.55 2.92
N PHE A 252 -2.56 5.23 2.77
CA PHE A 252 -1.37 4.96 3.59
C PHE A 252 -1.49 5.61 4.97
N THR A 253 -1.03 4.90 5.98
CA THR A 253 -0.91 5.36 7.37
C THR A 253 0.56 5.31 7.80
N PRO A 254 0.98 5.89 8.93
CA PRO A 254 2.36 5.74 9.42
C PRO A 254 2.79 4.30 9.72
N LYS A 255 1.86 3.36 9.78
CA LYS A 255 2.15 1.96 10.13
C LYS A 255 1.94 0.98 8.96
N GLY A 256 1.21 1.38 7.92
CA GLY A 256 0.86 0.50 6.81
C GLY A 256 -0.12 1.17 5.84
N PHE A 257 -1.16 0.46 5.44
CA PHE A 257 -2.22 1.01 4.61
C PHE A 257 -3.59 0.43 4.98
N ARG A 258 -4.64 1.14 4.60
CA ARG A 258 -6.03 0.76 4.80
C ARG A 258 -6.78 0.75 3.47
N LEU A 259 -7.62 -0.26 3.26
CA LEU A 259 -8.52 -0.35 2.10
C LEU A 259 -9.79 0.47 2.32
N ASN A 260 -10.42 0.93 1.25
CA ASN A 260 -11.71 1.64 1.30
C ASN A 260 -12.88 0.77 1.74
N HIS A 261 -12.78 -0.55 1.61
CA HIS A 261 -13.78 -1.52 2.04
C HIS A 261 -13.13 -2.77 2.62
N VAL A 262 -13.93 -3.56 3.34
CA VAL A 262 -13.49 -4.84 3.87
C VAL A 262 -13.32 -5.84 2.71
N ALA A 263 -12.13 -6.36 2.56
CA ALA A 263 -11.81 -7.44 1.61
C ALA A 263 -11.82 -8.81 2.30
N LYS A 264 -11.84 -9.88 1.51
CA LYS A 264 -11.84 -11.26 2.00
C LYS A 264 -10.80 -12.12 1.29
N LEU A 265 -10.18 -13.01 2.06
CA LEU A 265 -9.35 -14.10 1.57
C LEU A 265 -9.66 -15.35 2.40
N GLY A 266 -10.15 -16.43 1.75
CA GLY A 266 -10.68 -17.57 2.49
C GLY A 266 -11.79 -17.14 3.46
N ASP A 267 -11.66 -17.53 4.71
CA ASP A 267 -12.60 -17.18 5.79
C ASP A 267 -12.22 -15.87 6.51
N HIS A 268 -11.10 -15.25 6.15
CA HIS A 268 -10.60 -14.03 6.79
C HIS A 268 -11.13 -12.76 6.11
N SER A 269 -11.51 -11.79 6.94
CA SER A 269 -11.93 -10.45 6.51
C SER A 269 -10.92 -9.44 7.01
N PHE A 270 -10.46 -8.53 6.16
CA PHE A 270 -9.44 -7.54 6.50
C PHE A 270 -9.70 -6.21 5.79
N GLN A 271 -9.24 -5.14 6.39
CA GLN A 271 -9.33 -3.80 5.81
C GLN A 271 -8.03 -3.01 6.02
N GLU A 272 -7.26 -3.31 7.04
CA GLU A 272 -6.06 -2.58 7.42
C GLU A 272 -4.85 -3.52 7.51
N PHE A 273 -3.71 -3.05 7.04
CA PHE A 273 -2.45 -3.77 7.13
C PHE A 273 -1.41 -2.90 7.83
N THR A 274 -0.65 -3.50 8.71
CA THR A 274 0.50 -2.87 9.37
C THR A 274 1.77 -3.64 9.06
N ILE A 275 2.91 -2.93 9.00
CA ILE A 275 4.20 -3.59 8.80
C ILE A 275 4.50 -4.48 10.01
N ALA A 276 4.92 -5.72 9.77
CA ALA A 276 5.31 -6.66 10.81
C ALA A 276 6.56 -6.15 11.58
N GLU A 277 6.71 -6.54 12.85
CA GLU A 277 7.83 -6.10 13.70
C GLU A 277 9.20 -6.44 13.09
N ASP A 278 9.32 -7.60 12.45
CA ASP A 278 10.52 -8.03 11.75
C ASP A 278 10.70 -7.37 10.37
N SER A 279 9.79 -6.52 9.96
CA SER A 279 9.77 -5.83 8.66
C SER A 279 9.85 -6.76 7.44
N THR A 280 9.38 -8.00 7.52
CA THR A 280 9.40 -8.96 6.40
C THR A 280 8.15 -8.88 5.51
N CYS A 281 7.03 -8.44 6.09
CA CYS A 281 5.73 -8.35 5.40
C CYS A 281 4.85 -7.28 6.07
N LEU A 282 3.62 -7.10 5.54
CA LEU A 282 2.55 -6.44 6.25
C LEU A 282 1.54 -7.49 6.73
N VAL A 283 0.88 -7.25 7.84
CA VAL A 283 -0.08 -8.15 8.46
C VAL A 283 -1.43 -7.45 8.67
N SER A 284 -2.52 -8.19 8.49
CA SER A 284 -3.88 -7.72 8.79
C SER A 284 -4.09 -7.46 10.29
N GLU A 285 -5.20 -6.84 10.66
CA GLU A 285 -5.53 -6.48 12.05
C GLU A 285 -5.54 -7.70 12.98
N ASP A 286 -5.96 -8.86 12.48
CA ASP A 286 -5.99 -10.14 13.23
C ASP A 286 -4.71 -10.97 13.08
N GLY A 287 -3.76 -10.51 12.24
CA GLY A 287 -2.50 -11.20 11.93
C GLY A 287 -2.64 -12.43 11.02
N ALA A 288 -3.84 -12.76 10.57
CA ALA A 288 -4.11 -13.97 9.78
C ALA A 288 -3.68 -13.82 8.32
N VAL A 289 -3.87 -12.65 7.74
CA VAL A 289 -3.51 -12.38 6.34
C VAL A 289 -2.22 -11.58 6.25
N LYS A 290 -1.31 -12.02 5.39
CA LYS A 290 -0.01 -11.37 5.14
C LYS A 290 0.05 -10.82 3.73
N VAL A 291 0.64 -9.62 3.59
CA VAL A 291 1.02 -9.03 2.31
C VAL A 291 2.55 -9.05 2.22
N ILE A 292 3.05 -9.91 1.36
CA ILE A 292 4.48 -10.24 1.25
C ILE A 292 4.99 -9.72 -0.10
N PRO A 293 6.00 -8.84 -0.14
CA PRO A 293 6.59 -8.40 -1.41
C PRO A 293 7.14 -9.59 -2.21
N THR A 294 7.04 -9.55 -3.55
CA THR A 294 7.61 -10.57 -4.43
C THR A 294 9.12 -10.34 -4.62
N TRP A 295 9.84 -10.20 -3.49
CA TRP A 295 11.27 -9.93 -3.44
C TRP A 295 12.10 -11.03 -4.10
N ASP A 296 11.65 -12.26 -4.01
CA ASP A 296 12.31 -13.43 -4.63
C ASP A 296 12.37 -13.30 -6.15
N SER A 297 11.26 -12.96 -6.78
CA SER A 297 11.21 -12.73 -8.23
C SER A 297 12.07 -11.52 -8.63
N TYR A 298 12.11 -10.47 -7.79
CA TYR A 298 12.97 -9.32 -8.01
C TYR A 298 14.46 -9.69 -7.90
N MET A 299 14.84 -10.46 -6.87
CA MET A 299 16.23 -10.91 -6.68
C MET A 299 16.72 -11.82 -7.82
N ILE A 300 15.83 -12.58 -8.44
CA ILE A 300 16.17 -13.42 -9.60
C ILE A 300 16.34 -12.57 -10.87
N GLY A 301 15.49 -11.57 -11.05
CA GLY A 301 15.40 -10.76 -12.29
C GLY A 301 16.10 -9.41 -12.24
N HIS A 302 16.83 -9.06 -11.17
CA HIS A 302 17.47 -7.75 -11.05
C HIS A 302 18.56 -7.55 -12.11
N THR A 303 18.70 -6.31 -12.58
CA THR A 303 19.70 -5.94 -13.61
C THR A 303 20.90 -5.18 -13.04
N ALA A 304 20.79 -4.61 -11.84
CA ALA A 304 21.91 -4.00 -11.14
C ALA A 304 22.98 -5.05 -10.84
N ILE A 305 24.25 -4.69 -10.90
CA ILE A 305 25.34 -5.61 -10.56
C ILE A 305 25.48 -5.58 -9.03
N TRP A 306 25.08 -6.67 -8.37
CA TRP A 306 25.30 -6.89 -6.96
C TRP A 306 26.61 -7.67 -6.78
N LYS A 307 27.51 -7.12 -5.98
CA LYS A 307 28.85 -7.66 -5.80
C LYS A 307 28.84 -8.78 -4.78
N MET A 308 29.59 -9.86 -5.04
CA MET A 308 29.84 -10.90 -4.05
C MET A 308 30.79 -10.41 -2.98
N GLU A 309 30.50 -10.75 -1.73
CA GLU A 309 31.42 -10.51 -0.61
C GLU A 309 32.65 -11.44 -0.71
N GLN A 310 33.78 -10.85 -1.05
CA GLN A 310 35.02 -11.62 -1.28
C GLN A 310 35.56 -12.26 0.01
N GLU A 311 35.27 -11.67 1.18
CA GLU A 311 35.61 -12.22 2.48
C GLU A 311 34.92 -13.57 2.75
N MET A 312 33.81 -13.84 2.07
CA MET A 312 33.04 -15.08 2.15
C MET A 312 33.50 -16.14 1.13
N PHE A 313 34.44 -15.80 0.27
CA PHE A 313 34.92 -16.75 -0.73
C PHE A 313 35.63 -17.95 -0.08
N ASN A 314 35.25 -19.15 -0.51
CA ASN A 314 36.01 -20.35 -0.18
C ASN A 314 37.37 -20.39 -0.93
N ALA A 315 38.17 -21.39 -0.66
CA ALA A 315 39.50 -21.53 -1.27
C ALA A 315 39.48 -21.58 -2.80
N GLU A 316 38.49 -22.24 -3.39
CA GLU A 316 38.36 -22.38 -4.85
C GLU A 316 37.91 -21.08 -5.52
N GLN A 317 36.92 -20.41 -4.95
CA GLN A 317 36.47 -19.09 -5.42
C GLN A 317 37.60 -18.07 -5.36
N LYS A 318 38.37 -18.08 -4.27
CA LYS A 318 39.51 -17.17 -4.07
C LYS A 318 40.63 -17.46 -5.08
N ASP A 319 40.95 -18.72 -5.32
CA ASP A 319 41.97 -19.13 -6.32
C ASP A 319 41.56 -18.64 -7.72
N LEU A 320 40.29 -18.83 -8.12
CA LEU A 320 39.80 -18.36 -9.42
C LEU A 320 39.81 -16.82 -9.50
N PHE A 321 39.44 -16.12 -8.43
CA PHE A 321 39.51 -14.65 -8.36
C PHE A 321 40.92 -14.15 -8.54
N ASP A 322 41.93 -14.75 -7.86
CA ASP A 322 43.33 -14.36 -7.94
C ASP A 322 43.93 -14.70 -9.33
N LYS A 323 43.49 -15.79 -9.97
CA LYS A 323 43.84 -16.11 -11.35
C LYS A 323 43.31 -15.08 -12.33
N ILE A 324 42.03 -14.71 -12.22
CA ILE A 324 41.44 -13.61 -13.02
C ILE A 324 42.21 -12.30 -12.80
N ALA A 325 42.55 -11.97 -11.54
CA ALA A 325 43.30 -10.77 -11.18
C ALA A 325 44.71 -10.75 -11.82
N THR A 326 45.30 -11.91 -11.98
CA THR A 326 46.59 -12.08 -12.64
C THR A 326 46.49 -11.94 -14.16
N GLU A 327 45.53 -12.66 -14.76
CA GLU A 327 45.34 -12.71 -16.21
C GLU A 327 44.90 -11.40 -16.83
N ILE A 328 44.06 -10.59 -16.15
CA ILE A 328 43.55 -9.31 -16.70
C ILE A 328 44.69 -8.34 -16.97
N LYS A 329 45.82 -8.44 -16.27
CA LYS A 329 47.02 -7.62 -16.50
C LYS A 329 47.69 -7.92 -17.83
N LYS A 330 47.49 -9.11 -18.40
CA LYS A 330 47.93 -9.44 -19.76
C LYS A 330 47.12 -8.71 -20.81
N PHE A 331 45.84 -8.47 -20.56
CA PHE A 331 45.00 -7.62 -21.42
C PHE A 331 45.49 -6.17 -21.39
N ASN A 332 45.63 -5.60 -20.17
CA ASN A 332 46.15 -4.26 -19.94
C ASN A 332 46.78 -4.19 -18.52
N SER A 333 48.07 -3.83 -18.45
CA SER A 333 48.84 -3.81 -17.21
C SER A 333 48.33 -2.82 -16.16
N SER A 334 47.53 -1.80 -16.56
CA SER A 334 46.88 -0.85 -15.64
C SER A 334 45.55 -1.33 -15.10
N TRP A 335 45.02 -2.45 -15.60
CA TRP A 335 43.75 -2.99 -15.15
C TRP A 335 43.93 -3.89 -13.92
N SER A 336 42.92 -3.86 -13.06
CA SER A 336 42.81 -4.78 -11.94
C SER A 336 41.34 -5.16 -11.71
N ILE A 337 41.10 -6.40 -11.22
CA ILE A 337 39.76 -6.79 -10.85
C ILE A 337 39.29 -5.96 -9.65
N GLU A 338 38.05 -5.53 -9.68
CA GLU A 338 37.38 -4.84 -8.58
C GLU A 338 36.50 -5.82 -7.82
N SER A 339 35.63 -6.53 -8.56
CA SER A 339 34.65 -7.45 -7.95
C SER A 339 34.16 -8.49 -8.94
N ILE A 340 33.60 -9.55 -8.41
CA ILE A 340 32.72 -10.49 -9.08
C ILE A 340 31.32 -10.29 -8.50
N GLY A 341 30.29 -10.35 -9.34
CA GLY A 341 28.91 -10.17 -8.90
C GLY A 341 27.91 -10.84 -9.83
N ILE A 342 26.65 -10.68 -9.53
CA ILE A 342 25.52 -11.12 -10.36
C ILE A 342 24.75 -9.87 -10.79
N GLY A 343 24.34 -9.83 -12.07
CA GLY A 343 23.59 -8.71 -12.63
C GLY A 343 23.71 -8.67 -14.15
N LYS A 344 23.34 -7.54 -14.75
CA LYS A 344 23.43 -7.35 -16.19
C LYS A 344 24.72 -6.61 -16.53
N SER A 345 25.57 -7.24 -17.36
CA SER A 345 26.80 -6.60 -17.83
C SER A 345 26.53 -5.37 -18.71
N SER A 346 27.49 -4.47 -18.83
CA SER A 346 27.39 -3.28 -19.67
C SER A 346 27.84 -3.53 -21.12
N GLY A 347 27.48 -2.64 -22.02
CA GLY A 347 27.93 -2.68 -23.42
C GLY A 347 27.02 -3.44 -24.35
N SER A 348 27.52 -3.67 -25.58
CA SER A 348 26.77 -4.42 -26.60
C SER A 348 26.74 -5.91 -26.27
N ASN A 349 25.62 -6.57 -26.61
CA ASN A 349 25.36 -7.97 -26.27
C ASN A 349 25.49 -8.27 -24.78
N SER A 350 25.01 -7.32 -23.94
CA SER A 350 25.02 -7.48 -22.48
C SER A 350 24.31 -8.78 -22.07
N VAL A 351 24.86 -9.47 -21.08
CA VAL A 351 24.32 -10.72 -20.53
C VAL A 351 23.85 -10.48 -19.09
N LEU A 352 22.81 -11.20 -18.68
CA LEU A 352 22.42 -11.35 -17.29
C LEU A 352 23.13 -12.59 -16.73
N GLY A 353 23.90 -12.44 -15.66
CA GLY A 353 24.65 -13.56 -15.11
C GLY A 353 25.81 -13.12 -14.22
N LEU A 354 26.91 -13.90 -14.29
CA LEU A 354 28.15 -13.57 -13.60
C LEU A 354 28.84 -12.38 -14.27
N VAL A 355 29.15 -11.35 -13.51
CA VAL A 355 29.79 -10.13 -14.00
C VAL A 355 31.09 -9.87 -13.26
N LEU A 356 32.18 -9.76 -14.03
CA LEU A 356 33.49 -9.32 -13.55
C LEU A 356 33.57 -7.82 -13.73
N THR A 357 33.87 -7.08 -12.69
CA THR A 357 34.10 -5.62 -12.74
C THR A 357 35.59 -5.33 -12.57
N PHE A 358 36.14 -4.51 -13.46
CA PHE A 358 37.55 -4.14 -13.49
C PHE A 358 37.74 -2.64 -13.32
N TYR A 359 38.72 -2.24 -12.54
CA TYR A 359 39.30 -0.91 -12.65
C TYR A 359 40.13 -0.85 -13.93
N THR A 360 39.92 0.20 -14.74
CA THR A 360 40.56 0.36 -16.05
C THR A 360 41.75 1.34 -16.02
N ASN A 361 42.08 1.84 -14.84
CA ASN A 361 43.20 2.75 -14.61
C ASN A 361 43.87 2.50 -13.25
N ALA A 362 45.16 2.86 -13.15
CA ALA A 362 45.91 2.67 -11.91
C ALA A 362 45.35 3.47 -10.71
N ALA A 363 44.68 4.62 -10.96
CA ALA A 363 44.03 5.42 -9.91
C ALA A 363 42.71 4.83 -9.43
N LYS A 364 42.20 3.74 -10.01
CA LYS A 364 40.95 3.05 -9.63
C LYS A 364 39.70 3.95 -9.67
N THR A 365 39.67 4.90 -10.57
CA THR A 365 38.57 5.88 -10.72
C THR A 365 37.62 5.57 -11.86
N LYS A 366 37.99 4.61 -12.74
CA LYS A 366 37.17 4.19 -13.89
C LYS A 366 37.00 2.69 -13.85
N THR A 367 35.77 2.24 -14.10
CA THR A 367 35.44 0.83 -14.16
C THR A 367 34.92 0.42 -15.54
N ASN A 368 35.07 -0.83 -15.87
CA ASN A 368 34.39 -1.54 -16.96
C ASN A 368 34.01 -2.93 -16.45
N ASN A 369 33.11 -3.62 -17.12
CA ASN A 369 32.75 -4.97 -16.74
C ASN A 369 32.62 -5.89 -17.96
N ALA A 370 32.70 -7.19 -17.69
CA ALA A 370 32.52 -8.25 -18.66
C ALA A 370 31.72 -9.38 -18.03
N GLY A 371 30.83 -10.02 -18.78
CA GLY A 371 29.86 -10.98 -18.24
C GLY A 371 29.86 -12.33 -18.95
N VAL A 372 29.49 -13.34 -18.17
CA VAL A 372 29.12 -14.70 -18.61
C VAL A 372 27.67 -14.93 -18.22
N SER A 373 26.81 -15.30 -19.17
CA SER A 373 25.39 -15.52 -18.88
C SER A 373 25.18 -16.68 -17.89
N LEU A 374 24.13 -16.54 -17.08
CA LEU A 374 23.61 -17.60 -16.21
C LEU A 374 22.11 -17.70 -16.44
N THR A 375 21.60 -18.91 -16.42
CA THR A 375 20.15 -19.12 -16.36
C THR A 375 19.73 -19.16 -14.90
N MET A 376 18.91 -18.21 -14.49
CA MET A 376 18.37 -18.08 -13.13
C MET A 376 16.86 -18.22 -13.19
N THR A 377 16.31 -19.20 -12.46
CA THR A 377 14.88 -19.49 -12.43
C THR A 377 14.38 -19.66 -11.01
N LYS A 378 13.12 -19.31 -10.78
CA LYS A 378 12.46 -19.59 -9.51
C LYS A 378 12.26 -21.09 -9.34
N ALA A 379 12.71 -21.65 -8.23
CA ALA A 379 12.48 -23.05 -7.86
C ALA A 379 11.22 -23.19 -7.00
N ASP A 380 11.14 -22.39 -5.93
CA ASP A 380 10.00 -22.26 -5.02
C ASP A 380 10.01 -20.86 -4.41
N TYR A 381 9.05 -20.55 -3.49
CA TYR A 381 9.07 -19.28 -2.78
C TYR A 381 10.36 -19.11 -1.99
N GLY A 382 11.05 -18.00 -2.23
CA GLY A 382 12.36 -17.75 -1.62
C GLY A 382 13.48 -18.64 -2.12
N GLN A 383 13.26 -19.42 -3.18
CA GLN A 383 14.28 -20.31 -3.75
C GLN A 383 14.56 -20.01 -5.21
N MET A 384 15.82 -20.17 -5.58
CA MET A 384 16.30 -19.95 -6.94
C MET A 384 17.18 -21.13 -7.38
N THR A 385 17.06 -21.50 -8.66
CA THR A 385 18.03 -22.37 -9.35
C THR A 385 18.94 -21.49 -10.20
N ILE A 386 20.25 -21.65 -10.04
CA ILE A 386 21.26 -21.15 -10.97
C ILE A 386 21.74 -22.33 -11.81
N SER A 387 21.66 -22.18 -13.14
CA SER A 387 22.19 -23.15 -14.10
C SER A 387 23.21 -22.46 -14.99
N TYR A 388 24.33 -23.15 -15.19
CA TYR A 388 25.39 -22.75 -16.10
C TYR A 388 25.75 -23.96 -16.99
N THR A 389 25.91 -23.69 -18.28
CA THR A 389 26.46 -24.66 -19.25
C THR A 389 27.61 -24.03 -20.05
N SER A 390 28.44 -24.84 -20.67
CA SER A 390 29.55 -24.33 -21.49
C SER A 390 29.10 -23.55 -22.74
N GLU A 391 27.82 -23.69 -23.13
CA GLU A 391 27.21 -22.97 -24.27
C GLU A 391 26.73 -21.59 -23.92
N GLU A 392 26.76 -21.18 -22.62
CA GLU A 392 26.35 -19.90 -22.17
C GLU A 392 27.16 -18.75 -22.82
N LYS A 393 26.44 -17.64 -23.15
CA LYS A 393 27.00 -16.53 -23.90
C LYS A 393 27.89 -15.65 -23.03
N VAL A 394 28.81 -14.98 -23.69
CA VAL A 394 29.57 -13.86 -23.10
C VAL A 394 29.25 -12.55 -23.82
N ASP A 395 29.46 -11.43 -23.14
CA ASP A 395 29.29 -10.12 -23.76
C ASP A 395 30.51 -9.70 -24.62
N LYS A 396 30.36 -8.63 -25.39
CA LYS A 396 31.44 -8.11 -26.25
C LYS A 396 32.67 -7.65 -25.50
N ASN A 397 32.54 -7.24 -24.27
CA ASN A 397 33.69 -6.86 -23.45
C ASN A 397 34.54 -8.09 -23.15
N MET A 398 33.89 -9.21 -22.76
CA MET A 398 34.61 -10.48 -22.57
C MET A 398 35.26 -10.96 -23.87
N GLU A 399 34.54 -10.94 -25.00
CA GLU A 399 35.11 -11.31 -26.33
C GLU A 399 36.36 -10.43 -26.66
N SER A 400 36.38 -9.19 -26.25
CA SER A 400 37.51 -8.29 -26.45
C SER A 400 38.68 -8.62 -25.53
N ILE A 401 38.43 -8.99 -24.29
CA ILE A 401 39.46 -9.39 -23.32
C ILE A 401 40.13 -10.68 -23.74
N VAL A 402 39.36 -11.66 -24.20
CA VAL A 402 39.82 -12.99 -24.60
C VAL A 402 40.87 -12.95 -25.72
N LYS A 403 40.83 -11.96 -26.61
CA LYS A 403 41.81 -11.77 -27.67
C LYS A 403 43.23 -11.62 -27.17
N LYS A 404 43.47 -11.16 -25.96
CA LYS A 404 44.78 -10.92 -25.35
C LYS A 404 45.00 -11.69 -24.06
N ALA A 405 43.93 -12.04 -23.36
CA ALA A 405 43.92 -12.73 -22.07
C ALA A 405 42.83 -13.84 -22.07
N PRO A 406 43.03 -14.93 -22.83
CA PRO A 406 42.00 -15.95 -23.02
C PRO A 406 41.59 -16.64 -21.73
N ASP A 407 42.49 -16.78 -20.78
CA ASP A 407 42.23 -17.46 -19.52
C ASP A 407 41.29 -16.71 -18.59
N VAL A 408 41.06 -15.41 -18.81
CA VAL A 408 40.05 -14.63 -18.03
C VAL A 408 38.66 -15.26 -18.21
N GLU A 409 38.25 -15.58 -19.46
CA GLU A 409 36.97 -16.23 -19.71
C GLU A 409 36.96 -17.64 -19.13
N THR A 410 38.03 -18.39 -19.31
CA THR A 410 38.16 -19.75 -18.76
C THR A 410 37.91 -19.77 -17.27
N TYR A 411 38.56 -18.88 -16.50
CA TYR A 411 38.37 -18.81 -15.05
C TYR A 411 36.99 -18.24 -14.65
N ALA A 412 36.45 -17.30 -15.42
CA ALA A 412 35.09 -16.81 -15.22
C ALA A 412 34.05 -17.91 -15.41
N ARG A 413 34.22 -18.77 -16.43
CA ARG A 413 33.36 -19.94 -16.69
C ARG A 413 33.48 -21.00 -15.60
N LEU A 414 34.68 -21.24 -15.08
CA LEU A 414 34.88 -22.13 -13.94
C LEU A 414 34.19 -21.58 -12.69
N PHE A 415 34.30 -20.26 -12.44
CA PHE A 415 33.58 -19.61 -11.33
C PHE A 415 32.07 -19.73 -11.52
N ALA A 416 31.53 -19.47 -12.71
CA ALA A 416 30.12 -19.64 -13.02
C ALA A 416 29.63 -21.08 -12.77
N ASN A 417 30.45 -22.08 -13.10
CA ASN A 417 30.13 -23.47 -12.83
C ASN A 417 30.02 -23.81 -11.34
N LEU A 418 30.79 -23.14 -10.47
CA LEU A 418 30.67 -23.31 -9.03
C LEU A 418 29.32 -22.84 -8.48
N LEU A 419 28.59 -22.01 -9.24
CA LEU A 419 27.28 -21.49 -8.85
C LEU A 419 26.11 -22.40 -9.27
N ASN A 420 26.37 -23.50 -10.00
CA ASN A 420 25.31 -24.45 -10.39
C ASN A 420 24.65 -25.05 -9.15
N GLY A 421 23.39 -24.73 -8.89
CA GLY A 421 22.71 -25.27 -7.72
C GLY A 421 21.37 -24.66 -7.44
N ILE A 422 20.75 -25.12 -6.36
CA ILE A 422 19.51 -24.58 -5.80
C ILE A 422 19.86 -23.85 -4.50
N TYR A 423 19.29 -22.68 -4.32
CA TYR A 423 19.60 -21.76 -3.21
C TYR A 423 18.36 -21.33 -2.46
N ASN A 424 18.43 -21.30 -1.14
CA ASN A 424 17.55 -20.47 -0.33
C ASN A 424 18.06 -19.03 -0.35
N MET A 425 17.19 -18.12 -0.71
CA MET A 425 17.49 -16.68 -0.73
C MET A 425 16.96 -16.00 0.52
N THR A 426 17.75 -15.10 1.08
CA THR A 426 17.33 -14.19 2.15
C THR A 426 17.73 -12.77 1.75
N PRO A 427 16.78 -11.87 1.46
CA PRO A 427 17.12 -10.51 1.07
C PRO A 427 17.69 -9.73 2.27
N ASN A 428 18.49 -8.72 1.99
CA ASN A 428 18.95 -7.78 3.02
C ASN A 428 17.85 -6.80 3.45
N ASP A 429 16.84 -6.57 2.60
CA ASP A 429 15.61 -5.84 2.90
C ASP A 429 14.47 -6.47 2.07
N TYR A 430 13.37 -6.85 2.71
CA TYR A 430 12.24 -7.50 2.04
C TYR A 430 11.45 -6.57 1.13
N PHE A 431 11.46 -5.26 1.40
CA PHE A 431 10.73 -4.27 0.61
C PHE A 431 11.61 -3.56 -0.43
N LEU A 432 12.92 -3.57 -0.24
CA LEU A 432 13.89 -2.96 -1.16
C LEU A 432 15.20 -3.78 -1.20
N PRO A 433 15.19 -4.98 -1.79
CA PRO A 433 16.42 -5.75 -1.88
C PRO A 433 17.48 -5.02 -2.71
N THR A 434 18.65 -4.85 -2.13
CA THR A 434 19.88 -4.38 -2.80
C THR A 434 20.98 -5.42 -2.74
N GLY A 435 20.64 -6.62 -2.29
CA GLY A 435 21.49 -7.76 -2.09
C GLY A 435 20.83 -8.80 -1.21
N GLY A 436 21.58 -9.79 -0.80
CA GLY A 436 21.08 -10.83 0.09
C GLY A 436 22.01 -12.03 0.19
N LYS A 437 21.61 -12.99 1.01
CA LYS A 437 22.30 -14.25 1.23
C LYS A 437 21.69 -15.34 0.35
N TYR A 438 22.54 -16.15 -0.23
CA TYR A 438 22.20 -17.29 -1.09
C TYR A 438 22.83 -18.54 -0.47
N ASP A 439 22.05 -19.32 0.26
CA ASP A 439 22.47 -20.53 0.91
C ASP A 439 22.22 -21.73 -0.01
N ALA A 440 23.26 -22.37 -0.48
CA ALA A 440 23.18 -23.56 -1.34
C ALA A 440 22.52 -24.72 -0.57
N ILE A 441 21.46 -25.30 -1.14
CA ILE A 441 20.77 -26.49 -0.61
C ILE A 441 20.98 -27.74 -1.44
N ASN A 442 21.29 -27.58 -2.73
CA ASN A 442 21.63 -28.70 -3.61
C ASN A 442 22.58 -28.21 -4.70
N GLY A 443 23.83 -28.71 -4.69
CA GLY A 443 24.88 -28.20 -5.56
C GLY A 443 25.27 -26.77 -5.23
N GLY A 444 26.17 -26.17 -6.00
CA GLY A 444 26.61 -24.79 -5.87
C GLY A 444 27.38 -24.48 -4.58
N ILE A 445 27.71 -23.24 -4.43
CA ILE A 445 28.44 -22.68 -3.26
C ILE A 445 27.67 -21.49 -2.73
N SER A 446 27.43 -21.42 -1.41
CA SER A 446 26.77 -20.29 -0.78
C SER A 446 27.57 -19.00 -0.95
N PHE A 447 26.86 -17.87 -1.14
CA PHE A 447 27.46 -16.56 -1.32
C PHE A 447 26.53 -15.45 -0.81
N VAL A 448 27.08 -14.25 -0.63
CA VAL A 448 26.36 -13.04 -0.26
C VAL A 448 26.57 -12.00 -1.36
N LEU A 449 25.51 -11.33 -1.75
CA LEU A 449 25.51 -10.18 -2.67
C LEU A 449 25.21 -8.87 -1.91
N LYS A 450 25.90 -7.81 -2.30
CA LYS A 450 25.71 -6.43 -1.79
C LYS A 450 25.67 -5.42 -2.93
#